data_3936028c7daa70457728dffe64e59378
#
_entry.id   3936028c7daa70457728dffe64e59378
#
_cell.length_a   1.000
_cell.length_b   1.000
_cell.length_c   1.000
_cell.angle_alpha   90.00
_cell.angle_beta   90.00
_cell.angle_gamma   90.00
#
_symmetry.space_group_name_H-M   'P 1'
#
loop_
_entity.id
_entity.type
_entity.pdbx_description
1 polymer ?
#
loop_
_entity_poly.entity_id
_entity_poly.type
_entity_poly.pdbx_seq_one_letter_code
_entity_poly.pdbx_strand_id
1 'polypeptide(L)' 'MTESRSFAVPPGRAGERVDVALAALLGFSRSQAAEIADAGGVSIDGRTAGKADRVAADAWLEGRWEPR' A
#
# COMPACT_ATOMS: atom_id res chain seq x y z
N MET A 1 -2.10 -18.96 -2.72
CA MET A 1 -0.74 -18.41 -2.56
C MET A 1 -0.81 -16.91 -2.31
N THR A 2 -0.03 -16.42 -1.36
CA THR A 2 0.00 -14.98 -1.06
C THR A 2 1.13 -14.33 -1.85
N GLU A 3 0.85 -13.22 -2.49
CA GLU A 3 1.87 -12.39 -3.12
C GLU A 3 2.16 -11.19 -2.26
N SER A 4 3.41 -10.71 -2.31
CA SER A 4 3.81 -9.53 -1.57
C SER A 4 4.80 -8.71 -2.38
N ARG A 5 4.75 -7.39 -2.18
CA ARG A 5 5.73 -6.48 -2.74
C ARG A 5 6.02 -5.39 -1.72
N SER A 6 7.25 -4.95 -1.71
CA SER A 6 7.68 -3.89 -0.80
C SER A 6 8.60 -2.92 -1.54
N PHE A 7 8.52 -1.65 -1.16
CA PHE A 7 9.32 -0.60 -1.78
C PHE A 7 9.31 0.64 -0.89
N ALA A 8 10.30 1.51 -1.13
CA ALA A 8 10.33 2.81 -0.46
C ALA A 8 9.38 3.77 -1.19
N VAL A 9 8.63 4.57 -0.43
CA VAL A 9 7.70 5.54 -1.00
C VAL A 9 8.50 6.67 -1.65
N PRO A 10 8.29 6.95 -2.95
CA PRO A 10 8.97 8.07 -3.60
C PRO A 10 8.55 9.40 -2.98
N PRO A 11 9.45 10.41 -2.95
CA PRO A 11 9.09 11.73 -2.40
C PRO A 11 7.86 12.38 -3.06
N GLY A 12 7.65 12.13 -4.35
CA GLY A 12 6.49 12.66 -5.07
C GLY A 12 5.14 12.09 -4.62
N ARG A 13 5.16 11.02 -3.85
CA ARG A 13 3.95 10.38 -3.32
C ARG A 13 3.73 10.62 -1.84
N ALA A 14 4.60 11.37 -1.21
CA ALA A 14 4.46 11.67 0.22
C ALA A 14 3.15 12.40 0.49
N GLY A 15 2.44 11.98 1.54
CA GLY A 15 1.16 12.58 1.91
C GLY A 15 -0.05 11.95 1.22
N GLU A 16 0.15 11.05 0.26
CA GLU A 16 -0.97 10.36 -0.39
C GLU A 16 -1.57 9.30 0.53
N ARG A 17 -2.84 8.98 0.31
CA ARG A 17 -3.49 7.88 1.02
C ARG A 17 -2.86 6.56 0.59
N VAL A 18 -2.84 5.61 1.52
CA VAL A 18 -2.25 4.28 1.26
C VAL A 18 -2.89 3.61 0.04
N ASP A 19 -4.22 3.67 -0.09
CA ASP A 19 -4.91 3.05 -1.22
C ASP A 19 -4.50 3.70 -2.55
N VAL A 20 -4.32 5.00 -2.58
CA VAL A 20 -3.89 5.72 -3.77
C VAL A 20 -2.46 5.35 -4.14
N ALA A 21 -1.56 5.38 -3.16
CA ALA A 21 -0.15 5.05 -3.39
C ALA A 21 0.00 3.59 -3.84
N LEU A 22 -0.71 2.68 -3.19
CA LEU A 22 -0.65 1.26 -3.53
C LEU A 22 -1.14 1.01 -4.96
N ALA A 23 -2.25 1.63 -5.34
CA ALA A 23 -2.79 1.51 -6.69
C ALA A 23 -1.79 2.01 -7.74
N ALA A 24 -1.21 3.17 -7.50
CA ALA A 24 -0.28 3.79 -8.45
C ALA A 24 1.04 3.01 -8.57
N LEU A 25 1.57 2.54 -7.45
CA LEU A 25 2.90 1.91 -7.44
C LEU A 25 2.87 0.44 -7.80
N LEU A 26 1.78 -0.25 -7.54
CA LEU A 26 1.65 -1.68 -7.87
C LEU A 26 0.72 -1.95 -9.05
N GLY A 27 0.09 -0.92 -9.60
CA GLY A 27 -0.76 -1.08 -10.78
C GLY A 27 -2.15 -1.63 -10.51
N PHE A 28 -2.64 -1.56 -9.28
CA PHE A 28 -4.00 -1.96 -8.93
C PHE A 28 -5.00 -0.87 -9.24
N SER A 29 -6.27 -1.25 -9.35
CA SER A 29 -7.35 -0.28 -9.31
C SER A 29 -7.47 0.27 -7.88
N ARG A 30 -8.10 1.45 -7.73
CA ARG A 30 -8.32 2.04 -6.41
C ARG A 30 -9.16 1.13 -5.51
N SER A 31 -10.18 0.49 -6.09
CA SER A 31 -11.03 -0.45 -5.36
C SER A 31 -10.24 -1.65 -4.86
N GLN A 32 -9.39 -2.21 -5.68
CA GLN A 32 -8.57 -3.36 -5.32
C GLN A 32 -7.56 -2.99 -4.24
N ALA A 33 -6.92 -1.84 -4.37
CA ALA A 33 -5.98 -1.36 -3.37
C ALA A 33 -6.67 -1.13 -2.02
N ALA A 34 -7.88 -0.56 -2.03
CA ALA A 34 -8.64 -0.35 -0.82
C ALA A 34 -9.02 -1.69 -0.15
N GLU A 35 -9.40 -2.69 -0.94
CA GLU A 35 -9.71 -4.01 -0.41
C GLU A 35 -8.50 -4.65 0.26
N ILE A 36 -7.33 -4.53 -0.35
CA ILE A 36 -6.08 -5.06 0.23
C ILE A 36 -5.79 -4.38 1.57
N ALA A 37 -5.93 -3.07 1.61
CA ALA A 37 -5.70 -2.30 2.84
C ALA A 37 -6.73 -2.65 3.94
N ASP A 38 -8.00 -2.79 3.57
CA ASP A 38 -9.07 -3.15 4.51
C ASP A 38 -8.87 -4.54 5.09
N ALA A 39 -8.29 -5.44 4.32
CA ALA A 39 -8.00 -6.79 4.78
C ALA A 39 -6.75 -6.88 5.65
N GLY A 40 -6.10 -5.76 5.93
CA GLY A 40 -4.87 -5.74 6.73
C GLY A 40 -3.64 -6.14 5.95
N GLY A 41 -3.70 -6.09 4.62
CA GLY A 41 -2.61 -6.51 3.76
C GLY A 41 -1.54 -5.46 3.50
N VAL A 42 -1.65 -4.28 4.11
CA VAL A 42 -0.68 -3.20 3.88
C VAL A 42 -0.01 -2.84 5.19
N SER A 43 1.31 -2.70 5.16
CA SER A 43 2.07 -2.20 6.31
C SER A 43 3.00 -1.08 5.88
N ILE A 44 3.21 -0.13 6.80
CA ILE A 44 4.15 0.97 6.63
C ILE A 44 5.15 0.88 7.77
N ASP A 45 6.43 0.76 7.44
CA ASP A 45 7.52 0.63 8.42
C ASP A 45 7.25 -0.50 9.42
N GLY A 46 6.66 -1.60 8.95
CA GLY A 46 6.38 -2.76 9.77
C GLY A 46 5.08 -2.71 10.56
N ARG A 47 4.28 -1.63 10.43
CA ARG A 47 2.99 -1.50 11.12
C ARG A 47 1.86 -1.61 10.12
N THR A 48 0.81 -2.34 10.47
CA THR A 48 -0.38 -2.45 9.63
C THR A 48 -1.00 -1.07 9.43
N ALA A 49 -1.29 -0.74 8.19
CA ALA A 49 -1.90 0.54 7.81
C ALA A 49 -3.28 0.31 7.21
N GLY A 50 -4.21 1.22 7.52
CA GLY A 50 -5.52 1.24 6.90
C GLY A 50 -5.50 2.03 5.58
N LYS A 51 -6.57 1.90 4.79
CA LYS A 51 -6.65 2.57 3.49
C LYS A 51 -6.60 4.09 3.60
N ALA A 52 -7.05 4.65 4.71
CA ALA A 52 -7.10 6.09 4.94
C ALA A 52 -5.80 6.64 5.51
N ASP A 53 -4.88 5.79 5.92
CA ASP A 53 -3.57 6.23 6.38
C ASP A 53 -2.80 6.85 5.22
N ARG A 54 -1.86 7.72 5.55
CA ARG A 54 -1.06 8.39 4.54
C ARG A 54 0.38 7.93 4.60
N VAL A 55 1.01 7.90 3.42
CA VAL A 55 2.42 7.50 3.30
C VAL A 55 3.31 8.72 3.45
N ALA A 56 4.52 8.51 3.97
CA ALA A 56 5.54 9.54 4.07
C ALA A 56 6.67 9.24 3.08
N ALA A 57 7.44 10.26 2.73
CA ALA A 57 8.61 10.08 1.90
C ALA A 57 9.57 9.10 2.57
N ASP A 58 10.15 8.21 1.79
CA ASP A 58 11.10 7.18 2.24
C ASP A 58 10.52 6.15 3.22
N ALA A 59 9.22 6.17 3.48
CA ALA A 59 8.59 5.13 4.29
C ALA A 59 8.66 3.80 3.54
N TRP A 60 8.76 2.71 4.28
CA TRP A 60 8.80 1.37 3.69
C TRP A 60 7.39 0.82 3.62
N LEU A 61 6.86 0.74 2.41
CA LEU A 61 5.49 0.29 2.17
C LEU A 61 5.52 -1.16 1.68
N GLU A 62 4.73 -2.01 2.32
CA GLU A 62 4.60 -3.41 1.93
C GLU A 62 3.13 -3.74 1.71
N GLY A 63 2.82 -4.37 0.58
CA GLY A 63 1.49 -4.88 0.29
C GLY A 63 1.51 -6.38 0.16
N ARG A 64 0.50 -7.05 0.72
CA ARG A 64 0.31 -8.48 0.60
C ARG A 64 -1.13 -8.76 0.21
N TRP A 65 -1.30 -9.65 -0.75
CA TRP A 65 -2.64 -9.97 -1.26
C TRP A 65 -2.66 -11.39 -1.82
N GLU A 66 -3.87 -11.91 -1.98
CA GLU A 66 -4.08 -13.20 -2.63
C GLU A 66 -4.33 -12.96 -4.11
N PRO A 67 -3.51 -13.51 -5.03
CA PRO A 67 -3.78 -13.38 -6.47
C PRO A 67 -5.06 -14.14 -6.84
N ARG A 68 -5.78 -13.61 -7.80
CA ARG A 68 -7.00 -14.23 -8.29
C ARG A 68 -6.74 -15.02 -9.55
#